data_ff7bf2a04a880e41c9c9157ac38a3ca5
#
_entry.id   ff7bf2a04a880e41c9c9157ac38a3ca5
#
_cell.length_a   1.000
_cell.length_b   1.000
_cell.length_c   1.000
_cell.angle_alpha   90.00
_cell.angle_beta   90.00
_cell.angle_gamma   90.00
#
_symmetry.space_group_name_H-M   'P 1'
#
loop_
_entity.id
_entity.type
_entity.pdbx_description
1 polymer ?
#
loop_
_entity_poly.entity_id
_entity_poly.type
_entity_poly.pdbx_seq_one_letter_code
_entity_poly.pdbx_strand_id
1 'polypeptide(L)'
;MSSEGNTAREGERTSETSASAMGASTSKTAEKKTFLGPFAVISLAYILFTTTDGAVRMLVLMHAYAKGFTAMEVAIMFTLYELCGAGTNLAAGVAGARFGIRGTLVAGLTLQIVGLGMLFAWKDSWDKTTAIVFVTCAQALCGIAKDLTKLGGKTVTKLVTPEDKQNSLFKLVSAITGLKNSFKGVGYFIGAAMLSVSYEAALWMQIALVAAALPFAVFCLDESLGRVAKKNITMSTVFKQSYNMNVLSLSRMFLFGSRDLWFEVPLPFFLRSATGMGWPRSAVGAILAGYIIVYGQLQTWTPKLFLEPLRQNPPNKYVAVVWNFGLVSVPLFLGAFIQSGVFQDHPGETTAKTVVIFIGVFVFAFLFAVNSAIHSYLVVKYADGNKVAINVGYYYMANAFGRLVGTIISGALYSYAGTPVEGFAACFWASSAFVLLSALLELYIDDDAGGLSCGSIKCIRGVDEESTDVPDDKV
;
A
#
# COMPACT_ATOMS: atom_id res chain seq x y z
N MET A 1 16.97 -47.60 -62.52
CA MET A 1 16.63 -46.19 -62.80
C MET A 1 15.54 -45.78 -61.81
N SER A 2 15.79 -44.78 -61.01
CA SER A 2 15.00 -44.02 -60.06
C SER A 2 15.36 -44.19 -58.57
N SER A 3 16.43 -43.48 -58.14
CA SER A 3 16.68 -43.18 -56.74
C SER A 3 17.38 -41.79 -56.61
N GLU A 4 16.76 -40.72 -57.07
CA GLU A 4 17.31 -39.36 -56.96
C GLU A 4 16.24 -38.29 -56.65
N GLY A 5 15.14 -38.67 -55.97
CA GLY A 5 14.02 -37.72 -55.76
C GLY A 5 13.79 -37.30 -54.27
N ASN A 6 14.59 -37.79 -53.31
CA ASN A 6 14.18 -37.61 -51.90
C ASN A 6 15.11 -36.80 -50.99
N THR A 7 16.28 -36.35 -51.48
CA THR A 7 17.24 -35.61 -50.67
C THR A 7 17.09 -34.06 -50.75
N ALA A 8 16.36 -33.55 -51.72
CA ALA A 8 16.14 -32.11 -51.86
C ALA A 8 15.02 -31.52 -50.99
N ARG A 9 14.07 -32.36 -50.53
CA ARG A 9 12.92 -31.91 -49.69
C ARG A 9 13.21 -31.87 -48.19
N GLU A 10 14.20 -32.62 -47.67
CA GLU A 10 14.60 -32.53 -46.26
C GLU A 10 15.51 -31.33 -45.95
N GLY A 11 16.32 -30.86 -46.92
CA GLY A 11 17.15 -29.69 -46.72
C GLY A 11 16.37 -28.35 -46.62
N GLU A 12 15.24 -28.22 -47.33
CA GLU A 12 14.40 -27.03 -47.26
C GLU A 12 13.55 -26.95 -45.99
N ARG A 13 13.10 -28.09 -45.44
CA ARG A 13 12.34 -28.12 -44.17
C ARG A 13 13.19 -27.79 -42.94
N THR A 14 14.46 -28.13 -42.94
CA THR A 14 15.37 -27.81 -41.82
C THR A 14 15.85 -26.38 -41.85
N SER A 15 15.96 -25.72 -43.02
CA SER A 15 16.33 -24.32 -43.11
C SER A 15 15.14 -23.37 -42.74
N GLU A 16 13.93 -23.71 -43.10
CA GLU A 16 12.74 -22.92 -42.71
C GLU A 16 12.43 -23.02 -41.19
N THR A 17 12.63 -24.19 -40.56
CA THR A 17 12.43 -24.33 -39.10
C THR A 17 13.54 -23.62 -38.31
N SER A 18 14.76 -23.57 -38.76
CA SER A 18 15.83 -22.83 -38.09
C SER A 18 15.71 -21.30 -38.26
N ALA A 19 15.27 -20.83 -39.45
CA ALA A 19 15.01 -19.44 -39.67
C ALA A 19 13.79 -18.91 -38.88
N SER A 20 12.73 -19.72 -38.78
CA SER A 20 11.54 -19.41 -37.95
C SER A 20 11.87 -19.37 -36.46
N ALA A 21 12.68 -20.31 -35.95
CA ALA A 21 13.09 -20.34 -34.55
C ALA A 21 14.05 -19.19 -34.20
N MET A 22 14.93 -18.80 -35.15
CA MET A 22 15.85 -17.68 -34.96
C MET A 22 15.14 -16.32 -35.07
N GLY A 23 14.15 -16.20 -35.95
CA GLY A 23 13.28 -15.02 -36.06
C GLY A 23 12.38 -14.83 -34.84
N ALA A 24 11.82 -15.92 -34.27
CA ALA A 24 11.03 -15.89 -33.06
C ALA A 24 11.87 -15.57 -31.80
N SER A 25 13.13 -16.03 -31.74
CA SER A 25 14.06 -15.74 -30.66
C SER A 25 14.53 -14.28 -30.68
N THR A 26 14.86 -13.75 -31.85
CA THR A 26 15.26 -12.34 -32.01
C THR A 26 14.10 -11.37 -31.78
N SER A 27 12.88 -11.72 -32.21
CA SER A 27 11.67 -10.93 -31.95
C SER A 27 11.35 -10.87 -30.44
N LYS A 28 11.38 -12.01 -29.73
CA LYS A 28 11.16 -12.06 -28.28
C LYS A 28 12.26 -11.34 -27.49
N THR A 29 13.50 -11.36 -27.96
CA THR A 29 14.63 -10.66 -27.30
C THR A 29 14.58 -9.15 -27.58
N ALA A 30 14.17 -8.74 -28.77
CA ALA A 30 13.95 -7.33 -29.12
C ALA A 30 12.75 -6.76 -28.37
N GLU A 31 11.61 -7.46 -28.28
CA GLU A 31 10.45 -7.08 -27.46
C GLU A 31 10.83 -6.93 -25.98
N LYS A 32 11.61 -7.87 -25.43
CA LYS A 32 12.05 -7.81 -24.04
C LYS A 32 13.01 -6.63 -23.77
N LYS A 33 13.87 -6.26 -24.71
CA LYS A 33 14.73 -5.06 -24.61
C LYS A 33 13.96 -3.75 -24.74
N THR A 34 12.91 -3.70 -25.53
CA THR A 34 12.08 -2.51 -25.75
C THR A 34 11.25 -2.15 -24.50
N PHE A 35 10.91 -3.12 -23.66
CA PHE A 35 10.13 -2.89 -22.41
C PHE A 35 10.97 -2.46 -21.20
N LEU A 36 12.29 -2.72 -21.18
CA LEU A 36 13.15 -2.36 -20.05
C LEU A 36 13.29 -0.85 -19.82
N GLY A 37 13.35 -0.06 -20.88
CA GLY A 37 13.43 1.40 -20.79
C GLY A 37 12.20 2.04 -20.15
N PRO A 38 10.99 1.83 -20.69
CA PRO A 38 9.73 2.31 -20.08
C PRO A 38 9.53 1.82 -18.66
N PHE A 39 9.87 0.57 -18.35
CA PHE A 39 9.80 0.02 -17.01
C PHE A 39 10.70 0.78 -16.03
N ALA A 40 11.97 1.05 -16.39
CA ALA A 40 12.90 1.77 -15.55
C ALA A 40 12.43 3.21 -15.27
N VAL A 41 11.94 3.91 -16.30
CA VAL A 41 11.42 5.28 -16.18
C VAL A 41 10.21 5.34 -15.25
N ILE A 42 9.24 4.44 -15.44
CA ILE A 42 8.03 4.39 -14.61
C ILE A 42 8.38 4.02 -13.17
N SER A 43 9.28 3.07 -12.96
CA SER A 43 9.73 2.65 -11.64
C SER A 43 10.46 3.78 -10.93
N LEU A 44 11.36 4.49 -11.58
CA LEU A 44 12.07 5.64 -11.02
C LEU A 44 11.10 6.77 -10.66
N ALA A 45 10.21 7.16 -11.57
CA ALA A 45 9.20 8.18 -11.32
C ALA A 45 8.31 7.79 -10.13
N TYR A 46 7.92 6.52 -10.03
CA TYR A 46 7.10 6.01 -8.93
C TYR A 46 7.85 6.01 -7.59
N ILE A 47 9.14 5.67 -7.57
CA ILE A 47 9.97 5.72 -6.37
C ILE A 47 10.12 7.16 -5.89
N LEU A 48 10.53 8.09 -6.76
CA LEU A 48 10.70 9.50 -6.42
C LEU A 48 9.38 10.11 -5.92
N PHE A 49 8.28 9.85 -6.63
CA PHE A 49 6.96 10.26 -6.19
C PHE A 49 6.61 9.71 -4.80
N THR A 50 6.79 8.41 -4.56
CA THR A 50 6.42 7.78 -3.28
C THR A 50 7.25 8.32 -2.12
N THR A 51 8.51 8.66 -2.37
CA THR A 51 9.38 9.32 -1.38
C THR A 51 8.81 10.69 -1.02
N THR A 52 8.42 11.51 -2.00
CA THR A 52 7.82 12.83 -1.73
C THR A 52 6.42 12.74 -1.11
N ASP A 53 5.63 11.73 -1.44
CA ASP A 53 4.33 11.45 -0.80
C ASP A 53 4.48 11.17 0.71
N GLY A 54 5.53 10.45 1.09
CA GLY A 54 5.89 10.27 2.49
C GLY A 54 6.37 11.56 3.15
N ALA A 55 7.26 12.29 2.48
CA ALA A 55 7.88 13.49 3.00
C ALA A 55 6.87 14.62 3.24
N VAL A 56 5.95 14.88 2.32
CA VAL A 56 4.93 15.95 2.45
C VAL A 56 3.97 15.67 3.61
N ARG A 57 3.61 14.41 3.83
CA ARG A 57 2.75 14.04 4.95
C ARG A 57 3.41 14.38 6.29
N MET A 58 4.69 14.04 6.42
CA MET A 58 5.47 14.32 7.64
C MET A 58 5.71 15.82 7.81
N LEU A 59 6.00 16.53 6.72
CA LEU A 59 6.18 17.96 6.70
C LEU A 59 4.93 18.69 7.23
N VAL A 60 3.76 18.42 6.66
CA VAL A 60 2.49 19.04 7.06
C VAL A 60 2.15 18.73 8.52
N LEU A 61 2.27 17.48 8.94
CA LEU A 61 1.98 17.05 10.30
C LEU A 61 2.87 17.76 11.34
N MET A 62 4.19 17.71 11.13
CA MET A 62 5.13 18.30 12.09
C MET A 62 5.12 19.83 12.09
N HIS A 63 4.86 20.46 10.95
CA HIS A 63 4.70 21.91 10.85
C HIS A 63 3.41 22.37 11.53
N ALA A 64 2.29 21.68 11.30
CA ALA A 64 1.03 21.96 11.98
C ALA A 64 1.15 21.79 13.50
N TYR A 65 1.78 20.69 13.97
CA TYR A 65 2.05 20.50 15.39
C TYR A 65 2.85 21.67 15.99
N ALA A 66 3.90 22.14 15.30
CA ALA A 66 4.74 23.24 15.75
C ALA A 66 3.97 24.57 15.82
N LYS A 67 2.92 24.73 15.01
CA LYS A 67 2.00 25.89 15.04
C LYS A 67 0.84 25.74 16.03
N GLY A 68 0.82 24.70 16.85
CA GLY A 68 -0.19 24.48 17.89
C GLY A 68 -1.55 24.02 17.36
N PHE A 69 -1.60 23.33 16.21
CA PHE A 69 -2.79 22.65 15.76
C PHE A 69 -3.01 21.36 16.58
N THR A 70 -4.26 21.06 16.89
CA THR A 70 -4.67 19.84 17.57
C THR A 70 -4.61 18.64 16.64
N ALA A 71 -4.60 17.42 17.22
CA ALA A 71 -4.63 16.20 16.43
C ALA A 71 -5.87 16.11 15.52
N MET A 72 -7.03 16.59 15.99
CA MET A 72 -8.26 16.64 15.18
C MET A 72 -8.13 17.60 14.00
N GLU A 73 -7.59 18.81 14.23
CA GLU A 73 -7.35 19.79 13.15
C GLU A 73 -6.41 19.22 12.08
N VAL A 74 -5.35 18.53 12.49
CA VAL A 74 -4.41 17.87 11.55
C VAL A 74 -5.07 16.69 10.84
N ALA A 75 -5.89 15.89 11.52
CA ALA A 75 -6.64 14.81 10.89
C ALA A 75 -7.57 15.35 9.78
N ILE A 76 -8.24 16.50 10.01
CA ILE A 76 -9.06 17.18 9.00
C ILE A 76 -8.22 17.59 7.79
N MET A 77 -7.00 18.10 7.97
CA MET A 77 -6.12 18.49 6.87
C MET A 77 -5.82 17.34 5.90
N PHE A 78 -5.91 16.09 6.35
CA PHE A 78 -5.69 14.90 5.52
C PHE A 78 -6.98 14.29 4.94
N THR A 79 -8.17 14.78 5.29
CA THR A 79 -9.44 14.18 4.85
C THR A 79 -9.59 14.15 3.34
N LEU A 80 -9.39 15.29 2.66
CA LEU A 80 -9.52 15.38 1.21
C LEU A 80 -8.41 14.60 0.48
N TYR A 81 -7.22 14.45 1.07
CA TYR A 81 -6.18 13.59 0.50
C TYR A 81 -6.65 12.14 0.34
N GLU A 82 -7.28 11.56 1.36
CA GLU A 82 -7.77 10.19 1.31
C GLU A 82 -9.09 10.10 0.50
N LEU A 83 -10.00 11.06 0.64
CA LEU A 83 -11.27 11.07 -0.07
C LEU A 83 -11.08 11.23 -1.59
N CYS A 84 -10.27 12.19 -2.01
CA CYS A 84 -9.92 12.36 -3.42
C CYS A 84 -9.14 11.16 -3.95
N GLY A 85 -8.26 10.59 -3.11
CA GLY A 85 -7.58 9.33 -3.42
C GLY A 85 -8.54 8.16 -3.65
N ALA A 86 -9.59 8.03 -2.83
CA ALA A 86 -10.63 7.01 -3.01
C ALA A 86 -11.34 7.17 -4.36
N GLY A 87 -11.79 8.39 -4.67
CA GLY A 87 -12.41 8.71 -5.97
C GLY A 87 -11.48 8.47 -7.15
N THR A 88 -10.22 8.89 -7.04
CA THR A 88 -9.22 8.70 -8.09
C THR A 88 -8.87 7.23 -8.30
N ASN A 89 -8.80 6.40 -7.25
CA ASN A 89 -8.58 4.95 -7.41
C ASN A 89 -9.69 4.29 -8.25
N LEU A 90 -10.93 4.74 -8.08
CA LEU A 90 -12.06 4.28 -8.87
C LEU A 90 -11.97 4.75 -10.32
N ALA A 91 -11.67 6.05 -10.52
CA ALA A 91 -11.56 6.66 -11.83
C ALA A 91 -10.26 6.28 -12.58
N ALA A 92 -9.22 5.90 -11.86
CA ALA A 92 -7.88 5.65 -12.42
C ALA A 92 -7.88 4.52 -13.47
N GLY A 93 -8.69 3.48 -13.28
CA GLY A 93 -8.85 2.42 -14.27
C GLY A 93 -9.38 2.95 -15.62
N VAL A 94 -10.34 3.86 -15.56
CA VAL A 94 -10.93 4.52 -16.74
C VAL A 94 -9.95 5.52 -17.34
N ALA A 95 -9.30 6.33 -16.50
CA ALA A 95 -8.32 7.32 -16.93
C ALA A 95 -7.10 6.67 -17.61
N GLY A 96 -6.58 5.58 -17.05
CA GLY A 96 -5.45 4.85 -17.65
C GLY A 96 -5.77 4.23 -19.00
N ALA A 97 -6.99 3.67 -19.15
CA ALA A 97 -7.45 3.14 -20.42
C ALA A 97 -7.61 4.25 -21.48
N ARG A 98 -8.03 5.45 -21.08
CA ARG A 98 -8.30 6.58 -21.98
C ARG A 98 -7.04 7.39 -22.31
N PHE A 99 -6.24 7.72 -21.32
CA PHE A 99 -5.10 8.65 -21.48
C PHE A 99 -3.75 7.94 -21.53
N GLY A 100 -3.72 6.62 -21.32
CA GLY A 100 -2.49 5.84 -21.24
C GLY A 100 -1.69 6.06 -19.95
N ILE A 101 -0.62 5.30 -19.79
CA ILE A 101 0.27 5.37 -18.61
C ILE A 101 1.03 6.69 -18.58
N ARG A 102 1.55 7.16 -19.74
CA ARG A 102 2.28 8.42 -19.84
C ARG A 102 1.43 9.59 -19.38
N GLY A 103 0.20 9.72 -19.89
CA GLY A 103 -0.71 10.81 -19.54
C GLY A 103 -1.04 10.86 -18.06
N THR A 104 -1.36 9.72 -17.45
CA THR A 104 -1.67 9.64 -16.01
C THR A 104 -0.46 9.89 -15.13
N LEU A 105 0.73 9.43 -15.52
CA LEU A 105 1.97 9.66 -14.79
C LEU A 105 2.37 11.13 -14.81
N VAL A 106 2.39 11.76 -16.00
CA VAL A 106 2.72 13.19 -16.16
C VAL A 106 1.71 14.05 -15.38
N ALA A 107 0.41 13.77 -15.49
CA ALA A 107 -0.62 14.49 -14.73
C ALA A 107 -0.40 14.34 -13.21
N GLY A 108 -0.09 13.12 -12.73
CA GLY A 108 0.20 12.87 -11.32
C GLY A 108 1.43 13.64 -10.82
N LEU A 109 2.55 13.60 -11.54
CA LEU A 109 3.76 14.35 -11.18
C LEU A 109 3.52 15.86 -11.18
N THR A 110 2.81 16.39 -12.18
CA THR A 110 2.47 17.82 -12.27
C THR A 110 1.57 18.25 -11.11
N LEU A 111 0.52 17.49 -10.80
CA LEU A 111 -0.37 17.79 -9.66
C LEU A 111 0.37 17.75 -8.32
N GLN A 112 1.36 16.86 -8.17
CA GLN A 112 2.19 16.84 -6.97
C GLN A 112 3.01 18.11 -6.83
N ILE A 113 3.63 18.60 -7.91
CA ILE A 113 4.37 19.86 -7.91
C ILE A 113 3.44 21.05 -7.57
N VAL A 114 2.24 21.08 -8.14
CA VAL A 114 1.25 22.13 -7.83
C VAL A 114 0.83 22.07 -6.37
N GLY A 115 0.49 20.89 -5.84
CA GLY A 115 0.11 20.72 -4.43
C GLY A 115 1.21 21.12 -3.46
N LEU A 116 2.47 20.74 -3.75
CA LEU A 116 3.63 21.18 -2.97
C LEU A 116 3.86 22.69 -3.10
N GLY A 117 3.71 23.26 -4.30
CA GLY A 117 3.82 24.69 -4.57
C GLY A 117 2.80 25.52 -3.79
N MET A 118 1.56 25.03 -3.65
CA MET A 118 0.55 25.69 -2.82
C MET A 118 1.00 25.83 -1.37
N LEU A 119 1.68 24.82 -0.82
CA LEU A 119 2.09 24.84 0.59
C LEU A 119 3.07 25.96 0.95
N PHE A 120 3.78 26.57 -0.03
CA PHE A 120 4.59 27.79 0.21
C PHE A 120 3.73 28.99 0.64
N ALA A 121 2.48 29.03 0.26
CA ALA A 121 1.59 30.13 0.62
C ALA A 121 1.03 30.02 2.04
N TRP A 122 1.33 28.95 2.78
CA TRP A 122 0.88 28.82 4.18
C TRP A 122 1.62 29.81 5.08
N LYS A 123 0.91 30.88 5.48
CA LYS A 123 1.47 31.99 6.29
C LYS A 123 1.11 31.83 7.77
N ASP A 124 2.02 32.31 8.62
CA ASP A 124 1.83 32.32 10.07
C ASP A 124 0.74 33.29 10.52
N SER A 125 0.44 34.31 9.68
CA SER A 125 -0.60 35.29 9.94
C SER A 125 -2.03 34.80 9.71
N TRP A 126 -2.20 33.61 9.16
CA TRP A 126 -3.54 33.08 8.90
C TRP A 126 -4.18 32.53 10.18
N ASP A 127 -5.49 32.70 10.28
CA ASP A 127 -6.29 32.02 11.28
C ASP A 127 -6.29 30.51 11.02
N LYS A 128 -6.55 29.73 12.06
CA LYS A 128 -6.52 28.25 11.98
C LYS A 128 -7.46 27.69 10.93
N THR A 129 -8.66 28.26 10.81
CA THR A 129 -9.69 27.81 9.86
C THR A 129 -9.21 27.97 8.42
N THR A 130 -8.68 29.15 8.07
CA THR A 130 -8.11 29.42 6.73
C THR A 130 -6.95 28.49 6.43
N ALA A 131 -6.05 28.28 7.39
CA ALA A 131 -4.93 27.35 7.23
C ALA A 131 -5.40 25.90 7.01
N ILE A 132 -6.37 25.42 7.79
CA ILE A 132 -6.94 24.06 7.65
C ILE A 132 -7.54 23.89 6.25
N VAL A 133 -8.42 24.81 5.82
CA VAL A 133 -9.07 24.73 4.50
C VAL A 133 -8.04 24.71 3.38
N PHE A 134 -7.07 25.64 3.44
CA PHE A 134 -6.05 25.76 2.40
C PHE A 134 -5.15 24.50 2.31
N VAL A 135 -4.64 24.02 3.44
CA VAL A 135 -3.80 22.82 3.49
C VAL A 135 -4.60 21.59 3.05
N THR A 136 -5.87 21.49 3.44
CA THR A 136 -6.76 20.40 3.01
C THR A 136 -6.93 20.40 1.47
N CYS A 137 -7.08 21.58 0.84
CA CYS A 137 -7.14 21.70 -0.63
C CYS A 137 -5.81 21.31 -1.30
N ALA A 138 -4.66 21.76 -0.76
CA ALA A 138 -3.35 21.36 -1.27
C ALA A 138 -3.14 19.83 -1.15
N GLN A 139 -3.54 19.25 -0.03
CA GLN A 139 -3.48 17.80 0.19
C GLN A 139 -4.43 17.01 -0.73
N ALA A 140 -5.57 17.59 -1.13
CA ALA A 140 -6.46 16.96 -2.12
C ALA A 140 -5.73 16.75 -3.46
N LEU A 141 -4.97 17.74 -3.94
CA LEU A 141 -4.17 17.61 -5.16
C LEU A 141 -3.09 16.52 -5.02
N CYS A 142 -2.41 16.47 -3.87
CA CYS A 142 -1.43 15.42 -3.58
C CYS A 142 -2.08 14.02 -3.53
N GLY A 143 -3.31 13.90 -3.03
CA GLY A 143 -4.08 12.65 -3.00
C GLY A 143 -4.43 12.15 -4.41
N ILE A 144 -4.90 13.04 -5.29
CA ILE A 144 -5.16 12.74 -6.70
C ILE A 144 -3.85 12.34 -7.41
N ALA A 145 -2.80 13.12 -7.21
CA ALA A 145 -1.48 12.88 -7.77
C ALA A 145 -0.94 11.49 -7.43
N LYS A 146 -1.08 11.07 -6.17
CA LYS A 146 -0.68 9.75 -5.67
C LYS A 146 -1.32 8.62 -6.45
N ASP A 147 -2.61 8.67 -6.67
CA ASP A 147 -3.33 7.55 -7.26
C ASP A 147 -3.22 7.52 -8.79
N LEU A 148 -3.05 8.66 -9.45
CA LEU A 148 -2.69 8.72 -10.86
C LEU A 148 -1.28 8.13 -11.12
N THR A 149 -0.30 8.50 -10.31
CA THR A 149 1.09 7.98 -10.45
C THR A 149 1.16 6.47 -10.15
N LYS A 150 0.42 5.99 -9.13
CA LYS A 150 0.33 4.58 -8.73
C LYS A 150 -0.25 3.69 -9.85
N LEU A 151 -1.11 4.22 -10.70
CA LEU A 151 -1.66 3.47 -11.83
C LEU A 151 -0.56 3.00 -12.78
N GLY A 152 0.38 3.88 -13.13
CA GLY A 152 1.53 3.54 -13.99
C GLY A 152 2.33 2.36 -13.42
N GLY A 153 2.70 2.42 -12.13
CA GLY A 153 3.47 1.36 -11.47
C GLY A 153 2.76 -0.01 -11.47
N LYS A 154 1.45 -0.04 -11.30
CA LYS A 154 0.67 -1.30 -11.29
C LYS A 154 0.48 -1.90 -12.68
N THR A 155 0.26 -1.07 -13.70
CA THR A 155 0.06 -1.56 -15.07
C THR A 155 1.34 -2.20 -15.61
N VAL A 156 2.50 -1.65 -15.28
CA VAL A 156 3.79 -2.25 -15.65
C VAL A 156 3.99 -3.62 -15.01
N THR A 157 3.58 -3.81 -13.76
CA THR A 157 3.66 -5.11 -13.10
C THR A 157 2.90 -6.20 -13.85
N LYS A 158 1.70 -5.87 -14.38
CA LYS A 158 0.93 -6.80 -15.21
C LYS A 158 1.61 -7.15 -16.53
N LEU A 159 2.29 -6.19 -17.16
CA LEU A 159 2.97 -6.41 -18.44
C LEU A 159 4.20 -7.32 -18.32
N VAL A 160 4.77 -7.44 -17.13
CA VAL A 160 6.01 -8.20 -16.86
C VAL A 160 5.75 -9.60 -16.28
N THR A 161 4.52 -9.90 -15.80
CA THR A 161 4.22 -11.16 -15.09
C THR A 161 3.46 -12.13 -15.99
N PRO A 162 3.96 -13.36 -16.23
CA PRO A 162 3.23 -14.43 -16.92
C PRO A 162 2.02 -14.88 -16.08
N GLU A 163 0.89 -15.17 -16.74
CA GLU A 163 -0.37 -15.54 -16.08
C GLU A 163 -0.34 -16.91 -15.36
N ASP A 164 0.61 -17.79 -15.70
CA ASP A 164 0.61 -19.21 -15.31
C ASP A 164 1.22 -19.51 -13.93
N LYS A 165 1.73 -18.51 -13.16
CA LYS A 165 2.53 -18.78 -11.94
C LYS A 165 2.08 -18.00 -10.73
N GLN A 166 1.03 -18.47 -10.03
CA GLN A 166 0.44 -17.85 -8.83
C GLN A 166 1.47 -17.56 -7.71
N ASN A 167 2.40 -18.48 -7.42
CA ASN A 167 3.46 -18.26 -6.42
C ASN A 167 4.43 -17.16 -6.84
N SER A 168 4.77 -17.06 -8.12
CA SER A 168 5.62 -16.01 -8.65
C SER A 168 4.92 -14.66 -8.63
N LEU A 169 3.60 -14.64 -8.92
CA LEU A 169 2.76 -13.45 -8.82
C LEU A 169 2.74 -12.93 -7.38
N PHE A 170 2.52 -13.80 -6.40
CA PHE A 170 2.51 -13.40 -4.99
C PHE A 170 3.85 -12.79 -4.56
N LYS A 171 4.97 -13.43 -4.89
CA LYS A 171 6.33 -12.93 -4.59
C LYS A 171 6.57 -11.55 -5.21
N LEU A 172 6.20 -11.36 -6.48
CA LEU A 172 6.40 -10.09 -7.20
C LEU A 172 5.51 -8.96 -6.65
N VAL A 173 4.23 -9.23 -6.42
CA VAL A 173 3.29 -8.26 -5.85
C VAL A 173 3.74 -7.82 -4.44
N SER A 174 4.17 -8.77 -3.61
CA SER A 174 4.69 -8.48 -2.27
C SER A 174 5.98 -7.66 -2.33
N ALA A 175 6.91 -8.00 -3.23
CA ALA A 175 8.17 -7.27 -3.40
C ALA A 175 7.93 -5.82 -3.84
N ILE A 176 7.14 -5.61 -4.88
CA ILE A 176 6.86 -4.26 -5.40
C ILE A 176 6.12 -3.42 -4.37
N THR A 177 5.14 -4.01 -3.67
CA THR A 177 4.37 -3.28 -2.65
C THR A 177 5.24 -2.96 -1.44
N GLY A 178 6.09 -3.88 -1.02
CA GLY A 178 7.00 -3.69 0.10
C GLY A 178 8.08 -2.65 -0.19
N LEU A 179 8.74 -2.73 -1.35
CA LEU A 179 9.73 -1.72 -1.77
C LEU A 179 9.12 -0.32 -1.82
N LYS A 180 7.95 -0.16 -2.42
CA LYS A 180 7.21 1.11 -2.42
C LYS A 180 7.00 1.65 -1.01
N ASN A 181 6.57 0.79 -0.07
CA ASN A 181 6.36 1.20 1.31
C ASN A 181 7.68 1.61 1.98
N SER A 182 8.78 0.90 1.73
CA SER A 182 10.11 1.26 2.24
C SER A 182 10.55 2.64 1.75
N PHE A 183 10.38 2.97 0.47
CA PHE A 183 10.69 4.30 -0.06
C PHE A 183 9.79 5.38 0.51
N LYS A 184 8.53 5.08 0.81
CA LYS A 184 7.65 5.99 1.55
C LYS A 184 8.19 6.27 2.95
N GLY A 185 8.72 5.26 3.64
CA GLY A 185 9.38 5.41 4.93
C GLY A 185 10.62 6.30 4.86
N VAL A 186 11.47 6.14 3.85
CA VAL A 186 12.59 7.06 3.58
C VAL A 186 12.09 8.49 3.44
N GLY A 187 10.96 8.70 2.76
CA GLY A 187 10.31 10.01 2.64
C GLY A 187 9.91 10.60 3.99
N TYR A 188 9.34 9.81 4.90
CA TYR A 188 9.01 10.26 6.26
C TYR A 188 10.23 10.82 7.00
N PHE A 189 11.35 10.12 6.94
CA PHE A 189 12.59 10.57 7.56
C PHE A 189 13.12 11.85 6.92
N ILE A 190 13.20 11.90 5.60
CA ILE A 190 13.68 13.05 4.84
C ILE A 190 12.80 14.28 5.14
N GLY A 191 11.46 14.13 5.14
CA GLY A 191 10.54 15.21 5.46
C GLY A 191 10.75 15.78 6.86
N ALA A 192 10.92 14.92 7.87
CA ALA A 192 11.18 15.33 9.25
C ALA A 192 12.57 15.98 9.41
N ALA A 193 13.60 15.42 8.77
CA ALA A 193 14.96 15.93 8.83
C ALA A 193 15.10 17.29 8.14
N MET A 194 14.55 17.44 6.93
CA MET A 194 14.61 18.71 6.20
C MET A 194 13.82 19.82 6.89
N LEU A 195 12.73 19.50 7.59
CA LEU A 195 12.01 20.48 8.39
C LEU A 195 12.85 21.05 9.55
N SER A 196 13.93 20.36 9.96
CA SER A 196 14.89 20.89 10.94
C SER A 196 15.78 21.99 10.35
N VAL A 197 15.93 22.04 9.03
CA VAL A 197 16.65 23.10 8.30
C VAL A 197 15.71 24.30 8.07
N SER A 198 14.69 24.14 7.25
CA SER A 198 13.59 25.10 7.09
C SER A 198 12.39 24.41 6.42
N TYR A 199 11.21 25.04 6.55
CA TYR A 199 9.98 24.59 5.90
C TYR A 199 10.09 24.71 4.36
N GLU A 200 10.63 25.83 3.87
CA GLU A 200 10.82 26.11 2.45
C GLU A 200 11.84 25.16 1.81
N ALA A 201 12.98 24.91 2.50
CA ALA A 201 13.99 23.96 2.00
C ALA A 201 13.41 22.56 1.86
N ALA A 202 12.56 22.14 2.78
CA ALA A 202 11.89 20.85 2.70
C ALA A 202 10.92 20.77 1.50
N LEU A 203 10.20 21.84 1.18
CA LEU A 203 9.31 21.91 0.01
C LEU A 203 10.10 21.93 -1.30
N TRP A 204 11.14 22.77 -1.39
CA TRP A 204 11.99 22.83 -2.60
C TRP A 204 12.65 21.51 -2.93
N MET A 205 13.18 20.81 -1.93
CA MET A 205 13.75 19.48 -2.11
C MET A 205 12.73 18.50 -2.70
N GLN A 206 11.50 18.48 -2.16
CA GLN A 206 10.45 17.58 -2.66
C GLN A 206 10.05 17.92 -4.09
N ILE A 207 9.89 19.21 -4.42
CA ILE A 207 9.61 19.66 -5.79
C ILE A 207 10.72 19.24 -6.73
N ALA A 208 12.00 19.40 -6.33
CA ALA A 208 13.15 19.00 -7.15
C ALA A 208 13.14 17.48 -7.45
N LEU A 209 12.81 16.64 -6.46
CA LEU A 209 12.72 15.19 -6.65
C LEU A 209 11.61 14.81 -7.65
N VAL A 210 10.43 15.44 -7.56
CA VAL A 210 9.34 15.17 -8.53
C VAL A 210 9.67 15.75 -9.90
N ALA A 211 10.21 16.96 -9.95
CA ALA A 211 10.60 17.64 -11.20
C ALA A 211 11.70 16.87 -11.95
N ALA A 212 12.62 16.20 -11.23
CA ALA A 212 13.64 15.35 -11.85
C ALA A 212 13.05 14.15 -12.60
N ALA A 213 11.88 13.63 -12.18
CA ALA A 213 11.20 12.52 -12.84
C ALA A 213 10.40 12.96 -14.07
N LEU A 214 9.93 14.21 -14.10
CA LEU A 214 8.98 14.70 -15.09
C LEU A 214 9.53 14.65 -16.53
N PRO A 215 10.77 15.10 -16.85
CA PRO A 215 11.32 15.02 -18.21
C PRO A 215 11.38 13.59 -18.75
N PHE A 216 11.78 12.63 -17.90
CA PHE A 216 11.82 11.22 -18.30
C PHE A 216 10.41 10.68 -18.60
N ALA A 217 9.42 11.04 -17.80
CA ALA A 217 8.03 10.65 -18.04
C ALA A 217 7.47 11.26 -19.35
N VAL A 218 7.88 12.50 -19.69
CA VAL A 218 7.41 13.21 -20.89
C VAL A 218 8.12 12.71 -22.16
N PHE A 219 9.43 12.51 -22.11
CA PHE A 219 10.22 12.27 -23.33
C PHE A 219 10.57 10.80 -23.59
N CYS A 220 10.57 9.95 -22.55
CA CYS A 220 11.01 8.55 -22.69
C CYS A 220 9.85 7.54 -22.71
N LEU A 221 8.60 7.98 -22.59
CA LEU A 221 7.43 7.09 -22.62
C LEU A 221 6.57 7.36 -23.86
N ASP A 222 6.14 6.28 -24.52
CA ASP A 222 5.22 6.34 -25.64
C ASP A 222 3.80 6.70 -25.20
N GLU A 223 3.10 7.52 -25.98
CA GLU A 223 1.72 7.92 -25.72
C GLU A 223 0.72 6.76 -25.79
N SER A 224 1.03 5.75 -26.62
CA SER A 224 0.19 4.56 -26.79
C SER A 224 0.28 3.58 -25.63
N LEU A 225 1.31 3.71 -24.78
CA LEU A 225 1.58 2.75 -23.71
C LEU A 225 0.40 2.65 -22.73
N GLY A 226 -0.21 1.46 -22.66
CA GLY A 226 -1.33 1.16 -21.76
C GLY A 226 -2.70 1.68 -22.20
N ARG A 227 -2.84 2.27 -23.40
CA ARG A 227 -4.16 2.57 -23.98
C ARG A 227 -4.86 1.27 -24.40
N VAL A 228 -6.07 1.10 -23.94
CA VAL A 228 -6.93 -0.03 -24.32
C VAL A 228 -8.09 0.49 -25.17
N ALA A 229 -8.47 -0.26 -26.23
CA ALA A 229 -9.63 0.06 -27.05
C ALA A 229 -10.89 0.23 -26.16
N LYS A 230 -11.71 1.24 -26.50
CA LYS A 230 -12.91 1.67 -25.73
C LYS A 230 -13.76 0.49 -25.24
N LYS A 231 -13.67 0.12 -23.97
CA LYS A 231 -14.73 -0.61 -23.27
C LYS A 231 -15.61 0.44 -22.57
N ASN A 232 -16.89 0.42 -22.81
CA ASN A 232 -17.87 1.24 -22.10
C ASN A 232 -17.93 0.75 -20.64
N ILE A 233 -17.16 1.39 -19.74
CA ILE A 233 -17.19 1.11 -18.31
C ILE A 233 -18.27 2.01 -17.71
N THR A 234 -19.39 1.41 -17.31
CA THR A 234 -20.47 2.10 -16.60
C THR A 234 -20.20 2.08 -15.10
N MET A 235 -20.56 3.15 -14.37
CA MET A 235 -20.45 3.20 -12.90
C MET A 235 -21.13 2.01 -12.22
N SER A 236 -22.26 1.53 -12.74
CA SER A 236 -22.92 0.31 -12.26
C SER A 236 -21.99 -0.92 -12.28
N THR A 237 -21.14 -1.05 -13.31
CA THR A 237 -20.17 -2.16 -13.42
C THR A 237 -19.07 -2.10 -12.35
N VAL A 238 -18.73 -0.89 -11.90
CA VAL A 238 -17.70 -0.66 -10.87
C VAL A 238 -18.17 -1.12 -9.50
N PHE A 239 -19.43 -0.87 -9.15
CA PHE A 239 -19.99 -1.26 -7.84
C PHE A 239 -20.55 -2.68 -7.79
N LYS A 240 -20.75 -3.34 -8.96
CA LYS A 240 -21.20 -4.71 -9.02
C LYS A 240 -20.00 -5.68 -8.94
N GLN A 241 -19.57 -5.97 -7.71
CA GLN A 241 -18.45 -6.85 -7.41
C GLN A 241 -18.93 -8.25 -7.00
N SER A 242 -18.04 -9.25 -7.05
CA SER A 242 -18.30 -10.57 -6.49
C SER A 242 -18.43 -10.52 -4.97
N TYR A 243 -19.09 -11.53 -4.39
CA TYR A 243 -19.26 -11.64 -2.94
C TYR A 243 -17.91 -11.60 -2.21
N ASN A 244 -16.95 -12.44 -2.60
CA ASN A 244 -15.62 -12.49 -2.01
C ASN A 244 -14.86 -11.16 -2.14
N MET A 245 -15.00 -10.46 -3.27
CA MET A 245 -14.39 -9.15 -3.46
C MET A 245 -15.00 -8.09 -2.52
N ASN A 246 -16.32 -8.11 -2.30
CA ASN A 246 -16.98 -7.19 -1.37
C ASN A 246 -16.52 -7.45 0.07
N VAL A 247 -16.52 -8.71 0.52
CA VAL A 247 -16.10 -9.10 1.87
C VAL A 247 -14.62 -8.75 2.09
N LEU A 248 -13.74 -9.09 1.16
CA LEU A 248 -12.32 -8.76 1.24
C LEU A 248 -12.06 -7.26 1.25
N SER A 249 -12.84 -6.49 0.46
CA SER A 249 -12.72 -5.02 0.42
C SER A 249 -13.15 -4.39 1.73
N LEU A 250 -14.23 -4.89 2.34
CA LEU A 250 -14.70 -4.44 3.65
C LEU A 250 -13.71 -4.81 4.77
N SER A 251 -13.18 -6.03 4.77
CA SER A 251 -12.11 -6.43 5.69
C SER A 251 -10.89 -5.50 5.55
N ARG A 252 -10.48 -5.21 4.31
CA ARG A 252 -9.37 -4.29 4.05
C ARG A 252 -9.60 -2.88 4.58
N MET A 253 -10.83 -2.38 4.50
CA MET A 253 -11.21 -1.08 5.05
C MET A 253 -10.89 -1.02 6.55
N PHE A 254 -11.33 -2.01 7.32
CA PHE A 254 -11.07 -2.10 8.75
C PHE A 254 -9.58 -2.36 9.06
N LEU A 255 -8.92 -3.27 8.35
CA LEU A 255 -7.50 -3.58 8.56
C LEU A 255 -6.61 -2.34 8.38
N PHE A 256 -6.82 -1.53 7.35
CA PHE A 256 -6.02 -0.33 7.14
C PHE A 256 -6.44 0.84 8.01
N GLY A 257 -7.74 0.95 8.30
CA GLY A 257 -8.25 1.89 9.29
C GLY A 257 -7.65 1.65 10.67
N SER A 258 -7.47 0.39 11.09
CA SER A 258 -6.89 0.05 12.39
C SER A 258 -5.47 0.61 12.59
N ARG A 259 -4.64 0.60 11.56
CA ARG A 259 -3.31 1.21 11.62
C ARG A 259 -3.39 2.73 11.73
N ASP A 260 -4.23 3.36 10.92
CA ASP A 260 -4.33 4.83 10.85
C ASP A 260 -5.00 5.41 12.11
N LEU A 261 -5.72 4.58 12.91
CA LEU A 261 -6.25 4.96 14.21
C LEU A 261 -5.18 5.36 15.24
N TRP A 262 -3.97 4.85 15.16
CA TRP A 262 -2.92 5.18 16.11
C TRP A 262 -1.64 5.72 15.46
N PHE A 263 -1.37 5.36 14.19
CA PHE A 263 -0.08 5.60 13.54
C PHE A 263 0.04 6.98 12.90
N GLU A 264 -0.97 7.43 12.12
CA GLU A 264 -0.84 8.59 11.22
C GLU A 264 -0.77 9.92 11.97
N VAL A 265 -1.58 10.10 13.01
CA VAL A 265 -1.68 11.35 13.77
C VAL A 265 -1.40 11.13 15.26
N PRO A 266 -2.01 10.18 15.98
CA PRO A 266 -1.82 10.05 17.43
C PRO A 266 -0.39 9.73 17.83
N LEU A 267 0.27 8.78 17.16
CA LEU A 267 1.64 8.39 17.51
C LEU A 267 2.63 9.57 17.45
N PRO A 268 2.76 10.33 16.33
CA PRO A 268 3.66 11.47 16.30
C PRO A 268 3.28 12.58 17.29
N PHE A 269 1.99 12.82 17.54
CA PHE A 269 1.55 13.78 18.56
C PHE A 269 1.94 13.33 19.96
N PHE A 270 1.71 12.07 20.31
CA PHE A 270 2.08 11.49 21.59
C PHE A 270 3.60 11.53 21.82
N LEU A 271 4.38 11.12 20.82
CA LEU A 271 5.85 11.15 20.90
C LEU A 271 6.41 12.56 21.05
N ARG A 272 5.75 13.59 20.48
CA ARG A 272 6.14 15.01 20.59
C ARG A 272 5.67 15.67 21.86
N SER A 273 4.56 15.25 22.42
CA SER A 273 3.92 15.86 23.58
C SER A 273 4.83 15.74 24.83
N ALA A 274 4.91 16.80 25.61
CA ALA A 274 5.68 16.81 26.86
C ALA A 274 5.08 15.84 27.91
N THR A 275 3.77 15.66 27.89
CA THR A 275 3.06 14.68 28.74
C THR A 275 3.14 13.24 28.19
N GLY A 276 3.47 13.08 26.93
CA GLY A 276 3.77 11.79 26.30
C GLY A 276 5.27 11.43 26.47
N MET A 277 6.04 11.56 25.37
CA MET A 277 7.46 11.17 25.34
C MET A 277 8.43 12.38 25.26
N GLY A 278 7.97 13.55 24.77
CA GLY A 278 8.81 14.76 24.63
C GLY A 278 9.93 14.65 23.57
N TRP A 279 9.83 13.73 22.62
CA TRP A 279 10.91 13.46 21.66
C TRP A 279 11.13 14.60 20.64
N PRO A 280 12.37 14.82 20.18
CA PRO A 280 12.66 15.76 19.11
C PRO A 280 12.06 15.28 17.76
N ARG A 281 11.84 16.22 16.83
CA ARG A 281 11.22 15.95 15.50
C ARG A 281 11.95 14.85 14.73
N SER A 282 13.28 14.85 14.78
CA SER A 282 14.11 13.86 14.09
C SER A 282 13.90 12.44 14.63
N ALA A 283 13.79 12.26 15.94
CA ALA A 283 13.54 10.96 16.57
C ALA A 283 12.13 10.44 16.20
N VAL A 284 11.12 11.31 16.23
CA VAL A 284 9.76 10.94 15.79
C VAL A 284 9.76 10.57 14.31
N GLY A 285 10.42 11.35 13.46
CA GLY A 285 10.57 11.01 12.05
C GLY A 285 11.29 9.69 11.82
N ALA A 286 12.33 9.41 12.63
CA ALA A 286 13.10 8.16 12.53
C ALA A 286 12.28 6.92 12.90
N ILE A 287 11.51 6.94 13.99
CA ILE A 287 10.67 5.78 14.36
C ILE A 287 9.54 5.53 13.36
N LEU A 288 8.89 6.59 12.87
CA LEU A 288 7.84 6.46 11.85
C LEU A 288 8.42 5.95 10.53
N ALA A 289 9.57 6.45 10.12
CA ALA A 289 10.29 5.95 8.96
C ALA A 289 10.71 4.49 9.15
N GLY A 290 11.30 4.17 10.30
CA GLY A 290 11.68 2.80 10.66
C GLY A 290 10.50 1.84 10.58
N TYR A 291 9.36 2.21 11.15
CA TYR A 291 8.13 1.42 11.04
C TYR A 291 7.76 1.14 9.58
N ILE A 292 7.68 2.17 8.73
CA ILE A 292 7.25 2.01 7.34
C ILE A 292 8.28 1.21 6.51
N ILE A 293 9.59 1.41 6.76
CA ILE A 293 10.65 0.66 6.09
C ILE A 293 10.61 -0.82 6.49
N VAL A 294 10.56 -1.09 7.78
CA VAL A 294 10.48 -2.47 8.31
C VAL A 294 9.21 -3.15 7.83
N TYR A 295 8.07 -2.48 7.92
CA TYR A 295 6.80 -2.97 7.35
C TYR A 295 6.94 -3.33 5.86
N GLY A 296 7.54 -2.46 5.06
CA GLY A 296 7.75 -2.70 3.64
C GLY A 296 8.68 -3.89 3.35
N GLN A 297 9.78 -4.02 4.09
CA GLN A 297 10.72 -5.14 3.94
C GLN A 297 10.08 -6.46 4.38
N LEU A 298 9.43 -6.49 5.53
CA LEU A 298 8.73 -7.68 6.01
C LEU A 298 7.63 -8.12 5.05
N GLN A 299 6.88 -7.17 4.45
CA GLN A 299 5.90 -7.47 3.42
C GLN A 299 6.52 -8.12 2.18
N THR A 300 7.71 -7.67 1.77
CA THR A 300 8.47 -8.26 0.65
C THR A 300 8.86 -9.70 0.94
N TRP A 301 9.30 -9.98 2.16
CA TRP A 301 9.81 -11.29 2.56
C TRP A 301 8.74 -12.25 3.05
N THR A 302 7.52 -11.79 3.30
CA THR A 302 6.40 -12.60 3.82
C THR A 302 6.21 -13.92 3.09
N PRO A 303 6.15 -13.99 1.74
CA PRO A 303 5.90 -15.25 1.06
C PRO A 303 6.97 -16.30 1.37
N LYS A 304 8.24 -15.90 1.34
CA LYS A 304 9.39 -16.82 1.41
C LYS A 304 9.78 -17.16 2.85
N LEU A 305 9.81 -16.16 3.76
CA LEU A 305 10.35 -16.35 5.10
C LEU A 305 9.31 -16.81 6.12
N PHE A 306 8.03 -16.46 5.90
CA PHE A 306 6.98 -16.72 6.89
C PHE A 306 5.96 -17.75 6.38
N LEU A 307 5.40 -17.57 5.18
CA LEU A 307 4.32 -18.43 4.72
C LEU A 307 4.79 -19.75 4.08
N GLU A 308 5.92 -19.77 3.33
CA GLU A 308 6.47 -21.02 2.78
C GLU A 308 6.86 -22.04 3.87
N PRO A 309 7.60 -21.67 4.93
CA PRO A 309 7.95 -22.61 5.99
C PRO A 309 6.73 -23.18 6.75
N LEU A 310 5.67 -22.38 6.86
CA LEU A 310 4.41 -22.77 7.48
C LEU A 310 3.47 -23.54 6.53
N ARG A 311 3.88 -23.76 5.28
CA ARG A 311 3.06 -24.37 4.21
C ARG A 311 1.73 -23.62 3.99
N GLN A 312 1.78 -22.29 4.09
CA GLN A 312 0.66 -21.35 3.92
C GLN A 312 0.77 -20.53 2.62
N ASN A 313 1.56 -20.97 1.66
CA ASN A 313 1.77 -20.30 0.38
C ASN A 313 1.36 -21.23 -0.78
N PRO A 314 0.38 -20.84 -1.63
CA PRO A 314 -0.34 -19.57 -1.66
C PRO A 314 -1.38 -19.45 -0.52
N PRO A 315 -1.61 -18.22 0.02
CA PRO A 315 -2.54 -18.04 1.13
C PRO A 315 -4.01 -18.17 0.70
N ASN A 316 -4.84 -18.60 1.65
CA ASN A 316 -6.30 -18.67 1.55
C ASN A 316 -6.98 -17.90 2.70
N LYS A 317 -8.31 -18.02 2.84
CA LYS A 317 -9.06 -17.33 3.89
C LYS A 317 -8.61 -17.71 5.31
N TYR A 318 -8.30 -18.98 5.57
CA TYR A 318 -7.90 -19.44 6.90
C TYR A 318 -6.56 -18.85 7.34
N VAL A 319 -5.62 -18.73 6.39
CA VAL A 319 -4.35 -18.05 6.62
C VAL A 319 -4.57 -16.58 6.94
N ALA A 320 -5.45 -15.88 6.20
CA ALA A 320 -5.79 -14.48 6.48
C ALA A 320 -6.38 -14.32 7.89
N VAL A 321 -7.38 -15.13 8.24
CA VAL A 321 -8.06 -15.11 9.54
C VAL A 321 -7.09 -15.29 10.70
N VAL A 322 -6.21 -16.31 10.64
CA VAL A 322 -5.28 -16.61 11.74
C VAL A 322 -4.27 -15.49 11.96
N TRP A 323 -3.67 -14.97 10.89
CA TRP A 323 -2.73 -13.87 11.00
C TRP A 323 -3.40 -12.56 11.44
N ASN A 324 -4.66 -12.34 11.05
CA ASN A 324 -5.41 -11.16 11.45
C ASN A 324 -5.84 -11.25 12.92
N PHE A 325 -6.29 -12.41 13.43
CA PHE A 325 -6.51 -12.63 14.87
C PHE A 325 -5.23 -12.43 15.68
N GLY A 326 -4.08 -12.90 15.17
CA GLY A 326 -2.80 -12.63 15.82
C GLY A 326 -2.52 -11.12 15.95
N LEU A 327 -2.88 -10.34 14.94
CA LEU A 327 -2.69 -8.89 14.95
C LEU A 327 -3.57 -8.18 16.01
N VAL A 328 -4.78 -8.70 16.35
CA VAL A 328 -5.67 -8.12 17.38
C VAL A 328 -4.95 -7.97 18.71
N SER A 329 -4.11 -8.95 19.08
CA SER A 329 -3.43 -8.99 20.39
C SER A 329 -2.51 -7.78 20.63
N VAL A 330 -1.91 -7.21 19.59
CA VAL A 330 -0.92 -6.13 19.75
C VAL A 330 -1.55 -4.81 20.17
N PRO A 331 -2.53 -4.24 19.45
CA PRO A 331 -3.17 -3.01 19.91
C PRO A 331 -3.96 -3.22 21.20
N LEU A 332 -4.49 -4.43 21.44
CA LEU A 332 -5.13 -4.78 22.72
C LEU A 332 -4.14 -4.63 23.89
N PHE A 333 -2.95 -5.24 23.76
CA PHE A 333 -1.91 -5.15 24.77
C PHE A 333 -1.42 -3.71 24.96
N LEU A 334 -1.15 -2.98 23.86
CA LEU A 334 -0.68 -1.60 23.92
C LEU A 334 -1.71 -0.67 24.57
N GLY A 335 -2.99 -0.80 24.23
CA GLY A 335 -4.07 -0.04 24.86
C GLY A 335 -4.12 -0.27 26.37
N ALA A 336 -4.10 -1.53 26.80
CA ALA A 336 -4.11 -1.88 28.22
C ALA A 336 -2.84 -1.39 28.95
N PHE A 337 -1.65 -1.53 28.33
CA PHE A 337 -0.40 -1.11 28.93
C PHE A 337 -0.31 0.42 29.06
N ILE A 338 -0.69 1.19 28.04
CA ILE A 338 -0.70 2.66 28.07
C ILE A 338 -1.68 3.18 29.12
N GLN A 339 -2.80 2.50 29.31
CA GLN A 339 -3.80 2.85 30.32
C GLN A 339 -3.35 2.48 31.75
N SER A 340 -2.31 1.68 31.90
CA SER A 340 -1.76 1.31 33.21
C SER A 340 -1.05 2.49 33.88
N GLY A 341 -0.90 2.43 35.23
CA GLY A 341 -0.25 3.47 36.04
C GLY A 341 1.18 3.81 35.60
N VAL A 342 1.87 2.89 34.92
CA VAL A 342 3.24 3.13 34.41
C VAL A 342 3.31 4.34 33.48
N PHE A 343 2.26 4.60 32.68
CA PHE A 343 2.21 5.77 31.81
C PHE A 343 1.62 7.02 32.48
N GLN A 344 0.72 6.83 33.45
CA GLN A 344 0.04 7.93 34.14
C GLN A 344 0.88 8.55 35.24
N ASP A 345 1.59 7.72 36.02
CA ASP A 345 2.30 8.17 37.22
C ASP A 345 3.64 8.87 36.94
N HIS A 346 4.18 8.71 35.72
CA HIS A 346 5.47 9.29 35.36
C HIS A 346 5.34 10.09 34.05
N PRO A 347 5.14 11.41 34.10
CA PRO A 347 5.14 12.24 32.88
C PRO A 347 6.52 12.25 32.21
N GLY A 348 6.53 12.27 30.88
CA GLY A 348 7.74 12.29 30.06
C GLY A 348 8.28 10.90 29.69
N GLU A 349 9.50 10.90 29.17
CA GLU A 349 10.16 9.68 28.69
C GLU A 349 10.70 8.84 29.88
N THR A 350 10.38 7.56 29.86
CA THR A 350 11.03 6.55 30.68
C THR A 350 11.48 5.39 29.81
N THR A 351 12.55 4.67 30.24
CA THR A 351 13.06 3.51 29.49
C THR A 351 11.97 2.47 29.25
N ALA A 352 11.11 2.21 30.23
CA ALA A 352 10.03 1.25 30.10
C ALA A 352 9.02 1.65 29.01
N LYS A 353 8.59 2.93 28.98
CA LYS A 353 7.69 3.46 27.94
C LYS A 353 8.32 3.34 26.57
N THR A 354 9.58 3.77 26.43
CA THR A 354 10.31 3.71 25.16
C THR A 354 10.39 2.29 24.63
N VAL A 355 10.77 1.33 25.47
CA VAL A 355 10.91 -0.08 25.11
C VAL A 355 9.57 -0.66 24.68
N VAL A 356 8.49 -0.43 25.43
CA VAL A 356 7.17 -0.99 25.12
C VAL A 356 6.60 -0.38 23.83
N ILE A 357 6.68 0.94 23.66
CA ILE A 357 6.24 1.60 22.42
C ILE A 357 7.05 1.07 21.23
N PHE A 358 8.38 1.00 21.37
CA PHE A 358 9.24 0.52 20.29
C PHE A 358 8.90 -0.93 19.90
N ILE A 359 8.89 -1.84 20.87
CA ILE A 359 8.57 -3.26 20.60
C ILE A 359 7.16 -3.39 20.04
N GLY A 360 6.15 -2.76 20.65
CA GLY A 360 4.77 -2.86 20.22
C GLY A 360 4.55 -2.35 18.79
N VAL A 361 5.15 -1.19 18.46
CA VAL A 361 5.09 -0.62 17.10
C VAL A 361 5.70 -1.56 16.06
N PHE A 362 6.86 -2.19 16.35
CA PHE A 362 7.51 -3.08 15.40
C PHE A 362 6.89 -4.47 15.33
N VAL A 363 6.31 -5.00 16.42
CA VAL A 363 5.52 -6.23 16.39
C VAL A 363 4.22 -6.01 15.58
N PHE A 364 3.58 -4.85 15.76
CA PHE A 364 2.45 -4.47 14.90
C PHE A 364 2.88 -4.40 13.43
N ALA A 365 4.03 -3.77 13.13
CA ALA A 365 4.57 -3.69 11.77
C ALA A 365 4.74 -5.07 11.13
N PHE A 366 5.25 -6.04 11.89
CA PHE A 366 5.45 -7.41 11.43
C PHE A 366 4.13 -8.10 11.06
N LEU A 367 3.19 -8.18 12.02
CA LEU A 367 1.91 -8.85 11.80
C LEU A 367 1.06 -8.15 10.73
N PHE A 368 1.09 -6.81 10.72
CA PHE A 368 0.40 -6.01 9.70
C PHE A 368 1.01 -6.20 8.30
N ALA A 369 2.34 -6.38 8.20
CA ALA A 369 3.01 -6.66 6.94
C ALA A 369 2.57 -8.00 6.35
N VAL A 370 2.48 -9.03 7.19
CA VAL A 370 2.01 -10.37 6.77
C VAL A 370 0.57 -10.29 6.27
N ASN A 371 -0.33 -9.69 7.06
CA ASN A 371 -1.73 -9.51 6.65
C ASN A 371 -1.86 -8.68 5.37
N SER A 372 -1.08 -7.60 5.23
CA SER A 372 -1.09 -6.79 4.02
C SER A 372 -0.58 -7.53 2.78
N ALA A 373 0.40 -8.44 2.92
CA ALA A 373 0.89 -9.29 1.84
C ALA A 373 -0.18 -10.31 1.42
N ILE A 374 -0.81 -10.99 2.38
CA ILE A 374 -1.91 -11.93 2.15
C ILE A 374 -3.05 -11.24 1.39
N HIS A 375 -3.54 -10.11 1.89
CA HIS A 375 -4.60 -9.34 1.23
C HIS A 375 -4.22 -8.88 -0.18
N SER A 376 -2.96 -8.52 -0.39
CA SER A 376 -2.49 -8.10 -1.73
C SER A 376 -2.50 -9.24 -2.75
N TYR A 377 -2.38 -10.49 -2.29
CA TYR A 377 -2.56 -11.67 -3.12
C TYR A 377 -4.04 -12.00 -3.32
N LEU A 378 -4.83 -12.05 -2.23
CA LEU A 378 -6.24 -12.44 -2.29
C LEU A 378 -7.06 -11.52 -3.21
N VAL A 379 -6.77 -10.22 -3.25
CA VAL A 379 -7.45 -9.30 -4.18
C VAL A 379 -7.22 -9.67 -5.65
N VAL A 380 -6.07 -10.24 -5.99
CA VAL A 380 -5.79 -10.72 -7.35
C VAL A 380 -6.44 -12.08 -7.59
N LYS A 381 -6.40 -12.96 -6.57
CA LYS A 381 -7.03 -14.29 -6.60
C LYS A 381 -8.54 -14.20 -6.84
N TYR A 382 -9.23 -13.31 -6.13
CA TYR A 382 -10.70 -13.17 -6.22
C TYR A 382 -11.16 -12.18 -7.30
N ALA A 383 -10.24 -11.56 -8.03
CA ALA A 383 -10.58 -10.67 -9.12
C ALA A 383 -11.06 -11.45 -10.35
N ASP A 384 -12.21 -11.05 -10.91
CA ASP A 384 -12.75 -11.57 -12.16
C ASP A 384 -11.80 -11.26 -13.32
N GLY A 385 -11.37 -12.28 -14.07
CA GLY A 385 -10.35 -12.19 -15.11
C GLY A 385 -10.55 -11.09 -16.15
N ASN A 386 -11.81 -10.81 -16.49
CA ASN A 386 -12.17 -9.75 -17.45
C ASN A 386 -12.22 -8.33 -16.82
N LYS A 387 -12.22 -8.21 -15.49
CA LYS A 387 -12.44 -6.96 -14.74
C LYS A 387 -11.40 -6.70 -13.65
N VAL A 388 -10.26 -7.34 -13.70
CA VAL A 388 -9.22 -7.25 -12.65
C VAL A 388 -8.88 -5.81 -12.25
N ALA A 389 -8.73 -4.90 -13.22
CA ALA A 389 -8.40 -3.50 -12.93
C ALA A 389 -9.52 -2.79 -12.14
N ILE A 390 -10.79 -3.09 -12.45
CA ILE A 390 -11.96 -2.52 -11.76
C ILE A 390 -12.05 -3.09 -10.34
N ASN A 391 -11.93 -4.41 -10.17
CA ASN A 391 -11.98 -5.08 -8.89
C ASN A 391 -10.87 -4.57 -7.94
N VAL A 392 -9.65 -4.46 -8.46
CA VAL A 392 -8.51 -3.90 -7.72
C VAL A 392 -8.73 -2.42 -7.39
N GLY A 393 -9.30 -1.63 -8.30
CA GLY A 393 -9.67 -0.23 -8.07
C GLY A 393 -10.69 -0.08 -6.92
N TYR A 394 -11.74 -0.89 -6.93
CA TYR A 394 -12.76 -0.95 -5.88
C TYR A 394 -12.17 -1.30 -4.51
N TYR A 395 -11.33 -2.34 -4.46
CA TYR A 395 -10.62 -2.75 -3.26
C TYR A 395 -9.73 -1.64 -2.69
N TYR A 396 -9.01 -0.89 -3.54
CA TYR A 396 -8.19 0.23 -3.07
C TYR A 396 -9.00 1.48 -2.71
N MET A 397 -10.19 1.66 -3.27
CA MET A 397 -11.15 2.66 -2.80
C MET A 397 -11.58 2.35 -1.36
N ALA A 398 -11.96 1.11 -1.06
CA ALA A 398 -12.30 0.68 0.30
C ALA A 398 -11.13 0.87 1.27
N ASN A 399 -9.90 0.56 0.84
CA ASN A 399 -8.69 0.83 1.62
C ASN A 399 -8.50 2.33 1.93
N ALA A 400 -8.71 3.22 0.96
CA ALA A 400 -8.58 4.67 1.17
C ALA A 400 -9.69 5.19 2.09
N PHE A 401 -10.91 4.66 1.96
CA PHE A 401 -12.02 5.01 2.84
C PHE A 401 -11.75 4.56 4.29
N GLY A 402 -11.21 3.37 4.50
CA GLY A 402 -10.80 2.88 5.83
C GLY A 402 -9.77 3.79 6.48
N ARG A 403 -8.78 4.25 5.70
CA ARG A 403 -7.77 5.20 6.17
C ARG A 403 -8.37 6.55 6.52
N LEU A 404 -9.30 7.08 5.72
CA LEU A 404 -10.03 8.30 6.01
C LEU A 404 -10.78 8.19 7.35
N VAL A 405 -11.59 7.14 7.51
CA VAL A 405 -12.36 6.89 8.75
C VAL A 405 -11.42 6.73 9.94
N GLY A 406 -10.36 5.92 9.80
CA GLY A 406 -9.35 5.71 10.86
C GLY A 406 -8.68 7.03 11.28
N THR A 407 -8.27 7.86 10.33
CA THR A 407 -7.62 9.15 10.61
C THR A 407 -8.56 10.13 11.32
N ILE A 408 -9.83 10.24 10.89
CA ILE A 408 -10.82 11.13 11.53
C ILE A 408 -11.12 10.66 12.96
N ILE A 409 -11.41 9.37 13.13
CA ILE A 409 -11.69 8.79 14.46
C ILE A 409 -10.46 8.96 15.37
N SER A 410 -9.24 8.75 14.87
CA SER A 410 -8.02 8.91 15.64
C SER A 410 -7.82 10.34 16.14
N GLY A 411 -8.07 11.32 15.29
CA GLY A 411 -8.01 12.72 15.66
C GLY A 411 -9.00 13.08 16.76
N ALA A 412 -10.24 12.57 16.65
CA ALA A 412 -11.27 12.78 17.64
C ALA A 412 -10.94 12.08 18.99
N LEU A 413 -10.59 10.80 18.96
CA LEU A 413 -10.22 10.05 20.17
C LEU A 413 -9.03 10.69 20.88
N TYR A 414 -7.98 11.03 20.14
CA TYR A 414 -6.80 11.65 20.72
C TYR A 414 -7.06 13.03 21.32
N SER A 415 -7.95 13.85 20.69
CA SER A 415 -8.22 15.22 21.13
C SER A 415 -9.25 15.33 22.25
N TYR A 416 -10.20 14.38 22.36
CA TYR A 416 -11.36 14.52 23.25
C TYR A 416 -11.45 13.46 24.36
N ALA A 417 -10.56 12.48 24.42
CA ALA A 417 -10.59 11.44 25.46
C ALA A 417 -9.91 11.86 26.80
N GLY A 418 -9.64 13.14 26.99
CA GLY A 418 -9.02 13.68 28.22
C GLY A 418 -7.53 14.00 28.03
N THR A 419 -6.63 13.22 28.65
CA THR A 419 -5.19 13.42 28.54
C THR A 419 -4.62 12.82 27.25
N PRO A 420 -3.44 13.28 26.74
CA PRO A 420 -2.77 12.65 25.62
C PRO A 420 -2.50 11.14 25.79
N VAL A 421 -2.33 10.69 27.02
CA VAL A 421 -2.13 9.26 27.35
C VAL A 421 -3.44 8.49 27.17
N GLU A 422 -4.54 9.02 27.71
CA GLU A 422 -5.87 8.40 27.56
C GLU A 422 -6.32 8.40 26.10
N GLY A 423 -6.11 9.50 25.37
CA GLY A 423 -6.41 9.60 23.94
C GLY A 423 -5.63 8.60 23.11
N PHE A 424 -4.35 8.40 23.43
CA PHE A 424 -3.51 7.42 22.73
C PHE A 424 -3.92 5.98 23.05
N ALA A 425 -4.27 5.67 24.31
CA ALA A 425 -4.82 4.37 24.68
C ALA A 425 -6.16 4.09 23.96
N ALA A 426 -7.07 5.09 23.91
CA ALA A 426 -8.35 4.96 23.21
C ALA A 426 -8.16 4.66 21.71
N CYS A 427 -7.13 5.22 21.08
CA CYS A 427 -6.79 4.90 19.69
C CYS A 427 -6.37 3.44 19.51
N PHE A 428 -5.64 2.84 20.46
CA PHE A 428 -5.30 1.42 20.40
C PHE A 428 -6.49 0.51 20.66
N TRP A 429 -7.39 0.86 21.58
CA TRP A 429 -8.64 0.10 21.79
C TRP A 429 -9.50 0.09 20.52
N ALA A 430 -9.68 1.25 19.87
CA ALA A 430 -10.39 1.35 18.60
C ALA A 430 -9.68 0.56 17.49
N SER A 431 -8.34 0.59 17.46
CA SER A 431 -7.53 -0.20 16.52
C SER A 431 -7.78 -1.70 16.69
N SER A 432 -7.78 -2.19 17.95
CA SER A 432 -8.07 -3.60 18.28
C SER A 432 -9.46 -4.01 17.76
N ALA A 433 -10.47 -3.17 18.00
CA ALA A 433 -11.83 -3.42 17.51
C ALA A 433 -11.89 -3.48 15.96
N PHE A 434 -11.16 -2.60 15.27
CA PHE A 434 -11.10 -2.61 13.81
C PHE A 434 -10.41 -3.86 13.26
N VAL A 435 -9.29 -4.29 13.86
CA VAL A 435 -8.61 -5.54 13.46
C VAL A 435 -9.53 -6.75 13.70
N LEU A 436 -10.24 -6.78 14.84
CA LEU A 436 -11.19 -7.84 15.14
C LEU A 436 -12.32 -7.90 14.11
N LEU A 437 -12.90 -6.75 13.74
CA LEU A 437 -13.92 -6.68 12.70
C LEU A 437 -13.38 -7.17 11.35
N SER A 438 -12.14 -6.81 11.01
CA SER A 438 -11.46 -7.31 9.80
C SER A 438 -11.35 -8.83 9.83
N ALA A 439 -10.86 -9.42 10.94
CA ALA A 439 -10.70 -10.86 11.08
C ALA A 439 -12.05 -11.61 11.03
N LEU A 440 -13.08 -11.07 11.64
CA LEU A 440 -14.43 -11.65 11.59
C LEU A 440 -15.02 -11.63 10.19
N LEU A 441 -14.80 -10.55 9.43
CA LEU A 441 -15.24 -10.47 8.03
C LEU A 441 -14.56 -11.50 7.15
N GLU A 442 -13.30 -11.80 7.38
CA GLU A 442 -12.56 -12.81 6.59
C GLU A 442 -13.12 -14.22 6.74
N LEU A 443 -13.79 -14.54 7.85
CA LEU A 443 -14.50 -15.82 8.04
C LEU A 443 -15.62 -16.02 7.02
N TYR A 444 -16.22 -14.94 6.53
CA TYR A 444 -17.30 -14.98 5.54
C TYR A 444 -16.81 -15.08 4.08
N ILE A 445 -15.51 -15.10 3.83
CA ILE A 445 -14.98 -15.34 2.48
C ILE A 445 -15.29 -16.78 2.08
N ASP A 446 -15.84 -16.96 0.91
CA ASP A 446 -16.14 -18.28 0.33
C ASP A 446 -14.89 -18.81 -0.41
N ASP A 447 -13.97 -19.42 0.34
CA ASP A 447 -12.70 -19.98 -0.14
C ASP A 447 -12.22 -21.08 0.81
N ASP A 448 -12.86 -22.25 0.74
CA ASP A 448 -12.57 -23.41 1.59
C ASP A 448 -11.47 -24.31 1.03
N ALA A 449 -10.94 -24.00 -0.15
CA ALA A 449 -9.86 -24.75 -0.76
C ALA A 449 -8.54 -24.64 0.03
N GLY A 450 -7.80 -25.74 0.13
CA GLY A 450 -6.42 -25.80 0.66
C GLY A 450 -6.26 -25.82 2.19
N GLY A 451 -7.33 -25.64 2.98
CA GLY A 451 -7.28 -25.75 4.45
C GLY A 451 -6.26 -24.83 5.15
N LEU A 452 -5.82 -25.19 6.35
CA LEU A 452 -4.80 -24.48 7.13
C LEU A 452 -3.71 -25.46 7.60
N SER A 453 -2.46 -25.13 7.29
CA SER A 453 -1.28 -25.84 7.79
C SER A 453 -0.40 -24.94 8.66
N CYS A 454 0.23 -25.53 9.67
CA CYS A 454 1.24 -24.92 10.51
C CYS A 454 2.51 -25.79 10.44
N GLY A 455 3.31 -25.60 9.39
CA GLY A 455 4.46 -26.45 9.08
C GLY A 455 4.02 -27.87 8.67
N SER A 456 4.41 -28.87 9.46
CA SER A 456 4.00 -30.28 9.22
C SER A 456 2.61 -30.63 9.77
N ILE A 457 2.00 -29.75 10.59
CA ILE A 457 0.71 -30.02 11.24
C ILE A 457 -0.40 -29.42 10.37
N LYS A 458 -1.39 -30.23 9.98
CA LYS A 458 -2.61 -29.78 9.34
C LYS A 458 -3.63 -29.41 10.42
N CYS A 459 -3.97 -28.13 10.52
CA CYS A 459 -4.92 -27.60 11.51
C CYS A 459 -6.37 -27.65 10.99
N ILE A 460 -6.57 -27.41 9.67
CA ILE A 460 -7.87 -27.47 9.00
C ILE A 460 -7.68 -28.17 7.67
N ARG A 461 -8.50 -29.18 7.35
CA ARG A 461 -8.50 -29.83 6.03
C ARG A 461 -9.28 -29.00 5.03
N GLY A 462 -8.78 -28.90 3.80
CA GLY A 462 -9.51 -28.26 2.69
C GLY A 462 -10.51 -29.21 2.06
N VAL A 463 -11.55 -28.67 1.44
CA VAL A 463 -12.61 -29.44 0.79
C VAL A 463 -12.07 -30.32 -0.35
N ASP A 464 -11.03 -29.89 -1.05
CA ASP A 464 -10.40 -30.65 -2.14
C ASP A 464 -9.60 -31.87 -1.65
N GLU A 465 -9.23 -31.94 -0.36
CA GLU A 465 -8.51 -33.06 0.24
C GLU A 465 -9.48 -34.12 0.81
N GLU A 466 -10.73 -33.77 1.13
CA GLU A 466 -11.75 -34.74 1.58
C GLU A 466 -12.20 -35.69 0.47
N SER A 467 -12.12 -35.24 -0.79
CA SER A 467 -12.50 -36.07 -1.93
C SER A 467 -11.47 -37.12 -2.35
N THR A 468 -10.24 -37.05 -1.83
CA THR A 468 -9.15 -38.04 -2.14
C THR A 468 -9.00 -39.13 -1.10
N ASP A 469 -9.64 -39.00 0.07
CA ASP A 469 -9.64 -39.98 1.14
C ASP A 469 -10.84 -40.98 1.05
N VAL A 470 -11.48 -41.14 -0.12
CA VAL A 470 -12.42 -42.26 -0.34
C VAL A 470 -11.61 -43.53 -0.43
N PRO A 471 -11.77 -44.48 0.49
CA PRO A 471 -11.03 -45.75 0.42
C PRO A 471 -11.43 -46.48 -0.86
N ASP A 472 -10.44 -46.88 -1.64
CA ASP A 472 -10.59 -47.93 -2.66
C ASP A 472 -10.96 -49.25 -1.98
N ASP A 473 -12.16 -49.34 -1.47
CA ASP A 473 -12.76 -50.59 -1.05
C ASP A 473 -13.70 -51.05 -2.17
N LYS A 474 -13.18 -52.03 -2.91
CA LYS A 474 -13.85 -53.07 -3.66
C LYS A 474 -13.32 -53.23 -5.11
N VAL A 475 -12.40 -54.13 -5.30
CA VAL A 475 -12.75 -55.36 -6.05
C VAL A 475 -11.92 -56.49 -5.53
#